data_a4b666acdd262cb687bf5b215d49be03
#
_entry.id   a4b666acdd262cb687bf5b215d49be03
#
_cell.length_a   1.000
_cell.length_b   1.000
_cell.length_c   1.000
_cell.angle_alpha   90.00
_cell.angle_beta   90.00
_cell.angle_gamma   90.00
#
_symmetry.space_group_name_H-M   'P 1'
#
loop_
_entity.id
_entity.type
_entity.pdbx_description
1 polymer ?
#
loop_
_entity_poly.entity_id
_entity_poly.type
_entity_poly.pdbx_seq_one_letter_code
_entity_poly.pdbx_strand_id
1 'polypeptide(L)'
;HGDHCFGLLGLISTLNLLGRTAELHIHSPKGLETLLTPMLDFFNRQMTYKVLFHEFDTKEPMLIYEDRSLTVTTIPLRHRMPCCGFLFAEKRRPNHIIREMVDFYQVPVYELNRIKNGADYVTPEGKTVSNNLLTRPSAPSRSYAYCSDTIYLPSIVEQIKGVDLLFH
;
A
#
# COMPACT_ATOMS: atom_id res chain seq x y z
N HIS A 1 -13.89 9.85 -15.22
CA HIS A 1 -14.92 10.89 -15.29
C HIS A 1 -14.76 11.85 -14.11
N GLY A 2 -15.44 13.04 -14.19
CA GLY A 2 -15.35 14.09 -13.16
C GLY A 2 -15.90 13.66 -11.80
N ASP A 3 -16.92 12.84 -11.78
CA ASP A 3 -17.52 12.28 -10.56
C ASP A 3 -16.53 11.46 -9.70
N HIS A 4 -15.43 10.97 -10.30
CA HIS A 4 -14.34 10.28 -9.57
C HIS A 4 -13.24 11.22 -9.05
N CYS A 5 -13.17 12.47 -9.49
CA CYS A 5 -12.08 13.38 -9.11
C CYS A 5 -12.52 14.76 -8.62
N PHE A 6 -13.74 15.22 -8.89
CA PHE A 6 -14.17 16.59 -8.49
C PHE A 6 -14.16 16.83 -6.99
N GLY A 7 -14.39 15.79 -6.19
CA GLY A 7 -14.28 15.89 -4.74
C GLY A 7 -12.86 16.16 -4.22
N LEU A 8 -11.84 15.91 -5.04
CA LEU A 8 -10.44 16.03 -4.65
C LEU A 8 -10.04 17.47 -4.32
N LEU A 9 -10.53 18.46 -5.07
CA LEU A 9 -10.31 19.89 -4.77
C LEU A 9 -10.83 20.27 -3.38
N GLY A 10 -12.04 19.84 -3.05
CA GLY A 10 -12.63 20.06 -1.73
C GLY A 10 -11.83 19.39 -0.63
N LEU A 11 -11.37 18.16 -0.85
CA LEU A 11 -10.51 17.44 0.10
C LEU A 11 -9.19 18.18 0.33
N ILE A 12 -8.49 18.60 -0.72
CA ILE A 12 -7.23 19.35 -0.64
C ILE A 12 -7.43 20.65 0.15
N SER A 13 -8.48 21.41 -0.18
CA SER A 13 -8.79 22.64 0.53
C SER A 13 -9.13 22.40 2.00
N THR A 14 -9.88 21.36 2.31
CA THR A 14 -10.22 20.99 3.70
C THR A 14 -8.98 20.59 4.49
N LEU A 15 -8.10 19.79 3.92
CA LEU A 15 -6.83 19.43 4.56
C LEU A 15 -5.97 20.66 4.87
N ASN A 16 -5.97 21.65 3.97
CA ASN A 16 -5.28 22.93 4.20
C ASN A 16 -5.88 23.69 5.39
N LEU A 17 -7.21 23.80 5.44
CA LEU A 17 -7.93 24.46 6.55
C LEU A 17 -7.70 23.74 7.89
N LEU A 18 -7.53 22.43 7.88
CA LEU A 18 -7.24 21.63 9.06
C LEU A 18 -5.75 21.68 9.48
N GLY A 19 -4.93 22.48 8.79
CA GLY A 19 -3.53 22.71 9.17
C GLY A 19 -2.57 21.57 8.79
N ARG A 20 -2.88 20.80 7.72
CA ARG A 20 -1.93 19.82 7.20
C ARG A 20 -0.63 20.51 6.78
N THR A 21 0.52 19.95 7.20
CA THR A 21 1.85 20.42 6.78
C THR A 21 2.64 19.39 5.97
N ALA A 22 2.29 18.11 6.12
CA ALA A 22 2.94 17.03 5.38
C ALA A 22 2.47 17.03 3.91
N GLU A 23 3.37 16.74 3.00
CA GLU A 23 3.09 16.62 1.56
C GLU A 23 1.91 15.65 1.30
N LEU A 24 1.11 15.96 0.29
CA LEU A 24 0.03 15.11 -0.20
C LEU A 24 0.43 14.57 -1.57
N HIS A 25 0.59 13.24 -1.65
CA HIS A 25 0.88 12.54 -2.89
C HIS A 25 -0.43 12.07 -3.55
N ILE A 26 -0.61 12.42 -4.82
CA ILE A 26 -1.78 12.04 -5.62
C ILE A 26 -1.30 11.18 -6.79
N HIS A 27 -1.67 9.90 -6.76
CA HIS A 27 -1.41 8.97 -7.86
C HIS A 27 -2.60 8.96 -8.81
N SER A 28 -2.39 9.25 -10.07
CA SER A 28 -3.49 9.39 -11.04
C SER A 28 -3.09 9.02 -12.47
N PRO A 29 -4.06 8.70 -13.33
CA PRO A 29 -3.83 8.74 -14.77
C PRO A 29 -3.35 10.10 -15.24
N LYS A 30 -2.64 10.12 -16.37
CA LYS A 30 -2.10 11.35 -16.99
C LYS A 30 -3.18 12.40 -17.24
N GLY A 31 -2.83 13.67 -16.99
CA GLY A 31 -3.66 14.84 -17.27
C GLY A 31 -4.39 15.40 -16.04
N LEU A 32 -4.43 14.71 -14.91
CA LEU A 32 -5.11 15.21 -13.71
C LEU A 32 -4.37 16.43 -13.12
N GLU A 33 -3.04 16.42 -13.09
CA GLU A 33 -2.23 17.55 -12.64
C GLU A 33 -2.53 18.79 -13.45
N THR A 34 -2.52 18.67 -14.78
CA THR A 34 -2.82 19.78 -15.70
C THR A 34 -4.21 20.38 -15.47
N LEU A 35 -5.18 19.54 -15.11
CA LEU A 35 -6.54 19.97 -14.83
C LEU A 35 -6.66 20.67 -13.47
N LEU A 36 -6.03 20.14 -12.42
CA LEU A 36 -6.25 20.60 -11.04
C LEU A 36 -5.34 21.75 -10.65
N THR A 37 -4.12 21.83 -11.17
CA THR A 37 -3.15 22.88 -10.77
C THR A 37 -3.70 24.31 -10.94
N PRO A 38 -4.31 24.70 -12.07
CA PRO A 38 -4.88 26.05 -12.20
C PRO A 38 -5.99 26.34 -11.19
N MET A 39 -6.78 25.34 -10.82
CA MET A 39 -7.84 25.48 -9.82
C MET A 39 -7.25 25.62 -8.42
N LEU A 40 -6.22 24.84 -8.10
CA LEU A 40 -5.52 24.95 -6.82
C LEU A 40 -4.85 26.30 -6.67
N ASP A 41 -4.19 26.80 -7.70
CA ASP A 41 -3.55 28.12 -7.72
C ASP A 41 -4.56 29.26 -7.54
N PHE A 42 -5.74 29.12 -8.11
CA PHE A 42 -6.80 30.13 -7.99
C PHE A 42 -7.44 30.15 -6.61
N PHE A 43 -7.83 28.97 -6.07
CA PHE A 43 -8.60 28.86 -4.84
C PHE A 43 -7.75 28.73 -3.57
N ASN A 44 -6.52 28.20 -3.67
CA ASN A 44 -5.68 27.87 -2.52
C ASN A 44 -4.33 28.60 -2.58
N ARG A 45 -4.34 29.92 -2.71
CA ARG A 45 -3.12 30.76 -2.84
C ARG A 45 -2.13 30.66 -1.66
N GLN A 46 -2.57 30.17 -0.51
CA GLN A 46 -1.76 30.01 0.70
C GLN A 46 -1.87 28.58 1.23
N MET A 47 -1.32 27.64 0.47
CA MET A 47 -1.23 26.25 0.89
C MET A 47 -0.17 26.08 1.98
N THR A 48 -0.52 25.36 3.05
CA THR A 48 0.41 25.02 4.14
C THR A 48 1.23 23.75 3.84
N TYR A 49 0.92 23.05 2.75
CA TYR A 49 1.60 21.84 2.31
C TYR A 49 1.69 21.76 0.77
N LYS A 50 2.59 20.92 0.29
CA LYS A 50 2.73 20.66 -1.15
C LYS A 50 1.81 19.53 -1.59
N VAL A 51 1.23 19.68 -2.78
CA VAL A 51 0.53 18.61 -3.51
C VAL A 51 1.46 18.11 -4.61
N LEU A 52 1.75 16.83 -4.61
CA LEU A 52 2.65 16.18 -5.56
C LEU A 52 1.87 15.17 -6.39
N PHE A 53 1.86 15.35 -7.70
CA PHE A 53 1.19 14.44 -8.63
C PHE A 53 2.17 13.38 -9.15
N HIS A 54 1.73 12.12 -9.12
CA HIS A 54 2.44 10.96 -9.66
C HIS A 54 1.57 10.35 -10.75
N GLU A 55 1.78 10.79 -11.96
CA GLU A 55 0.99 10.34 -13.11
C GLU A 55 1.53 9.01 -13.65
N PHE A 56 0.62 8.11 -14.00
CA PHE A 56 0.94 6.79 -14.54
C PHE A 56 0.08 6.43 -15.77
N ASP A 57 0.49 5.41 -16.51
CA ASP A 57 -0.31 4.83 -17.59
C ASP A 57 -1.25 3.75 -17.04
N THR A 58 -2.49 3.72 -17.54
CA THR A 58 -3.54 2.78 -17.10
C THR A 58 -3.58 1.48 -17.89
N LYS A 59 -2.71 1.31 -18.90
CA LYS A 59 -2.78 0.16 -19.83
C LYS A 59 -2.20 -1.12 -19.25
N GLU A 60 -1.21 -0.99 -18.38
CA GLU A 60 -0.48 -2.12 -17.81
C GLU A 60 -0.51 -2.05 -16.29
N PRO A 61 -0.46 -3.21 -15.59
CA PRO A 61 -0.28 -3.22 -14.15
C PRO A 61 1.03 -2.54 -13.75
N MET A 62 0.95 -1.59 -12.82
CA MET A 62 2.11 -0.84 -12.34
C MET A 62 2.09 -0.73 -10.83
N LEU A 63 3.22 -0.97 -10.17
CA LEU A 63 3.41 -0.64 -8.76
C LEU A 63 3.53 0.88 -8.64
N ILE A 64 2.53 1.53 -8.04
CA ILE A 64 2.46 2.99 -7.91
C ILE A 64 2.79 3.50 -6.51
N TYR A 65 2.72 2.63 -5.52
CA TYR A 65 3.07 2.97 -4.14
C TYR A 65 3.61 1.75 -3.41
N GLU A 66 4.63 1.98 -2.59
CA GLU A 66 5.21 0.96 -1.72
C GLU A 66 5.79 1.60 -0.46
N ASP A 67 5.47 1.03 0.70
CA ASP A 67 6.12 1.33 1.98
C ASP A 67 6.54 0.05 2.71
N ARG A 68 6.81 0.13 4.01
CA ARG A 68 7.20 -1.04 4.81
C ARG A 68 6.07 -2.05 5.01
N SER A 69 4.83 -1.65 4.87
CA SER A 69 3.63 -2.42 5.24
C SER A 69 2.74 -2.78 4.06
N LEU A 70 2.77 -2.00 2.99
CA LEU A 70 1.79 -2.03 1.94
C LEU A 70 2.43 -1.83 0.57
N THR A 71 1.83 -2.43 -0.45
CA THR A 71 2.02 -2.12 -1.87
C THR A 71 0.69 -1.75 -2.50
N VAL A 72 0.71 -0.84 -3.49
CA VAL A 72 -0.45 -0.53 -4.33
C VAL A 72 -0.07 -0.70 -5.80
N THR A 73 -0.80 -1.58 -6.47
CA THR A 73 -0.61 -1.87 -7.91
C THR A 73 -1.88 -1.50 -8.68
N THR A 74 -1.72 -0.93 -9.86
CA THR A 74 -2.85 -0.62 -10.73
C THR A 74 -3.40 -1.89 -11.37
N ILE A 75 -4.72 -1.91 -11.59
CA ILE A 75 -5.44 -2.96 -12.31
C ILE A 75 -6.01 -2.31 -13.57
N PRO A 76 -5.48 -2.59 -14.78
CA PRO A 76 -6.04 -2.06 -16.01
C PRO A 76 -7.52 -2.41 -16.17
N LEU A 77 -8.36 -1.40 -16.34
CA LEU A 77 -9.79 -1.57 -16.55
C LEU A 77 -10.17 -1.11 -17.97
N ARG A 78 -11.35 -1.50 -18.40
CA ARG A 78 -11.85 -1.13 -19.73
C ARG A 78 -13.13 -0.32 -19.63
N HIS A 79 -12.99 0.96 -19.92
CA HIS A 79 -14.07 1.92 -19.95
C HIS A 79 -13.90 2.90 -21.11
N ARG A 80 -14.88 3.77 -21.34
CA ARG A 80 -14.84 4.81 -22.37
C ARG A 80 -13.68 5.79 -22.18
N MET A 81 -13.42 6.16 -20.93
CA MET A 81 -12.25 6.95 -20.55
C MET A 81 -11.16 6.04 -19.97
N PRO A 82 -9.87 6.40 -20.12
CA PRO A 82 -8.78 5.69 -19.45
C PRO A 82 -9.03 5.59 -17.96
N CYS A 83 -9.05 4.38 -17.41
CA CYS A 83 -9.28 4.12 -15.99
C CYS A 83 -8.50 2.89 -15.53
N CYS A 84 -8.32 2.78 -14.24
CA CYS A 84 -7.77 1.60 -13.60
C CYS A 84 -8.44 1.38 -12.24
N GLY A 85 -8.40 0.16 -11.78
CA GLY A 85 -8.59 -0.20 -10.39
C GLY A 85 -7.27 -0.20 -9.64
N PHE A 86 -7.33 -0.55 -8.36
CA PHE A 86 -6.16 -0.59 -7.48
C PHE A 86 -6.19 -1.85 -6.63
N LEU A 87 -5.06 -2.56 -6.58
CA LEU A 87 -4.81 -3.66 -5.67
C LEU A 87 -3.93 -3.17 -4.52
N PHE A 88 -4.48 -3.15 -3.31
CA PHE A 88 -3.78 -2.91 -2.07
C PHE A 88 -3.40 -4.25 -1.46
N ALA A 89 -2.12 -4.49 -1.20
CA ALA A 89 -1.65 -5.73 -0.62
C ALA A 89 -0.71 -5.45 0.56
N GLU A 90 -1.06 -5.96 1.74
CA GLU A 90 -0.18 -5.90 2.90
C GLU A 90 1.04 -6.78 2.67
N LYS A 91 2.21 -6.28 3.02
CA LYS A 91 3.44 -7.08 3.08
C LYS A 91 3.41 -8.02 4.26
N ARG A 92 4.10 -9.16 4.12
CA ARG A 92 4.23 -10.10 5.22
C ARG A 92 4.88 -9.43 6.43
N ARG A 93 4.20 -9.52 7.56
CA ARG A 93 4.73 -9.03 8.84
C ARG A 93 5.68 -10.07 9.43
N PRO A 94 6.80 -9.65 10.04
CA PRO A 94 7.66 -10.52 10.80
C PRO A 94 6.92 -11.20 11.94
N ASN A 95 7.31 -12.43 12.29
CA ASN A 95 6.76 -13.15 13.43
C ASN A 95 6.98 -12.41 14.76
N HIS A 96 6.14 -12.65 15.73
CA HIS A 96 6.29 -12.12 17.09
C HIS A 96 7.21 -13.03 17.91
N ILE A 97 8.22 -12.44 18.56
CA ILE A 97 9.12 -13.14 19.47
C ILE A 97 8.36 -13.61 20.72
N ILE A 98 8.61 -14.85 21.13
CA ILE A 98 8.22 -15.39 22.44
C ILE A 98 9.36 -15.07 23.41
N ARG A 99 9.19 -14.01 24.19
CA ARG A 99 10.27 -13.46 25.02
C ARG A 99 10.86 -14.48 25.99
N GLU A 100 10.02 -15.27 26.65
CA GLU A 100 10.42 -16.30 27.61
C GLU A 100 11.34 -17.35 26.97
N MET A 101 11.08 -17.72 25.71
CA MET A 101 11.88 -18.71 24.99
C MET A 101 13.21 -18.14 24.51
N VAL A 102 13.21 -16.89 24.06
CA VAL A 102 14.43 -16.17 23.68
C VAL A 102 15.38 -16.03 24.86
N ASP A 103 14.83 -15.67 26.04
CA ASP A 103 15.59 -15.55 27.26
C ASP A 103 16.09 -16.93 27.76
N PHE A 104 15.26 -17.96 27.69
CA PHE A 104 15.62 -19.35 28.05
C PHE A 104 16.80 -19.91 27.23
N TYR A 105 16.77 -19.69 25.90
CA TYR A 105 17.84 -20.12 25.00
C TYR A 105 18.97 -19.10 24.89
N GLN A 106 18.95 -18.01 25.67
CA GLN A 106 19.96 -16.93 25.70
C GLN A 106 20.28 -16.40 24.28
N VAL A 107 19.21 -16.21 23.45
CA VAL A 107 19.36 -15.77 22.06
C VAL A 107 19.89 -14.33 22.03
N PRO A 108 21.03 -14.08 21.34
CA PRO A 108 21.56 -12.74 21.21
C PRO A 108 20.62 -11.79 20.44
N VAL A 109 20.63 -10.51 20.80
CA VAL A 109 19.74 -9.49 20.20
C VAL A 109 19.92 -9.39 18.66
N TYR A 110 21.13 -9.56 18.16
CA TYR A 110 21.41 -9.48 16.73
C TYR A 110 20.77 -10.62 15.91
N GLU A 111 20.43 -11.77 16.53
CA GLU A 111 19.73 -12.89 15.90
C GLU A 111 18.22 -12.67 15.78
N LEU A 112 17.64 -11.79 16.62
CA LEU A 112 16.18 -11.62 16.71
C LEU A 112 15.54 -11.25 15.37
N ASN A 113 16.23 -10.46 14.54
CA ASN A 113 15.70 -10.08 13.23
C ASN A 113 15.61 -11.27 12.27
N ARG A 114 16.62 -12.15 12.26
CA ARG A 114 16.61 -13.39 11.47
C ARG A 114 15.49 -14.32 11.93
N ILE A 115 15.35 -14.49 13.24
CA ILE A 115 14.33 -15.34 13.86
C ILE A 115 12.92 -14.82 13.55
N LYS A 116 12.68 -13.50 13.66
CA LYS A 116 11.40 -12.88 13.25
C LYS A 116 11.05 -13.14 11.78
N ASN A 117 12.03 -13.30 10.92
CA ASN A 117 11.86 -13.58 9.51
C ASN A 117 11.82 -15.09 9.17
N GLY A 118 11.76 -15.95 10.20
CA GLY A 118 11.51 -17.39 10.05
C GLY A 118 12.76 -18.26 10.16
N ALA A 119 13.95 -17.72 10.46
CA ALA A 119 15.15 -18.51 10.64
C ALA A 119 15.14 -19.26 11.98
N ASP A 120 15.67 -20.49 11.97
CA ASP A 120 16.02 -21.21 13.18
C ASP A 120 17.22 -20.59 13.87
N TYR A 121 17.38 -20.81 15.17
CA TYR A 121 18.54 -20.39 15.94
C TYR A 121 19.48 -21.57 16.21
N VAL A 122 20.78 -21.36 15.99
CA VAL A 122 21.82 -22.34 16.33
C VAL A 122 22.56 -21.84 17.56
N THR A 123 22.52 -22.62 18.65
CA THR A 123 23.23 -22.26 19.89
C THR A 123 24.75 -22.35 19.70
N PRO A 124 25.56 -21.75 20.59
CA PRO A 124 27.03 -21.87 20.54
C PRO A 124 27.53 -23.32 20.55
N GLU A 125 26.76 -24.24 21.15
CA GLU A 125 27.08 -25.68 21.22
C GLU A 125 26.64 -26.45 19.95
N GLY A 126 26.12 -25.75 18.92
CA GLY A 126 25.71 -26.35 17.66
C GLY A 126 24.29 -26.98 17.64
N LYS A 127 23.48 -26.77 18.71
CA LYS A 127 22.11 -27.27 18.77
C LYS A 127 21.17 -26.32 18.01
N THR A 128 20.38 -26.88 17.08
CA THR A 128 19.36 -26.10 16.37
C THR A 128 18.08 -26.00 17.20
N VAL A 129 17.61 -24.78 17.43
CA VAL A 129 16.31 -24.44 18.04
C VAL A 129 15.38 -23.97 16.93
N SER A 130 14.28 -24.71 16.74
CA SER A 130 13.32 -24.40 15.67
C SER A 130 12.61 -23.06 15.90
N ASN A 131 12.38 -22.33 14.82
CA ASN A 131 11.74 -21.01 14.80
C ASN A 131 10.37 -21.00 15.50
N ASN A 132 9.57 -22.07 15.37
CA ASN A 132 8.24 -22.17 15.98
C ASN A 132 8.27 -22.22 17.52
N LEU A 133 9.42 -22.55 18.14
CA LEU A 133 9.62 -22.47 19.58
C LEU A 133 9.91 -21.03 20.03
N LEU A 134 10.50 -20.24 19.16
CA LEU A 134 10.98 -18.87 19.45
C LEU A 134 10.00 -17.79 19.03
N THR A 135 9.03 -18.13 18.16
CA THR A 135 8.12 -17.12 17.57
C THR A 135 6.67 -17.62 17.52
N ARG A 136 5.77 -16.64 17.48
CA ARG A 136 4.37 -16.84 17.10
C ARG A 136 4.13 -16.18 15.74
N PRO A 137 3.35 -16.80 14.84
CA PRO A 137 2.99 -16.21 13.56
C PRO A 137 2.35 -14.83 13.75
N SER A 138 2.68 -13.88 12.89
CA SER A 138 1.91 -12.65 12.76
C SER A 138 0.55 -12.93 12.11
N ALA A 139 -0.38 -11.99 12.23
CA ALA A 139 -1.63 -12.06 11.49
C ALA A 139 -1.35 -12.17 9.98
N PRO A 140 -2.15 -12.95 9.23
CA PRO A 140 -1.99 -13.07 7.78
C PRO A 140 -2.12 -11.69 7.12
N SER A 141 -1.32 -11.47 6.08
CA SER A 141 -1.42 -10.27 5.25
C SER A 141 -2.77 -10.26 4.53
N ARG A 142 -3.37 -9.08 4.40
CA ARG A 142 -4.65 -8.87 3.75
C ARG A 142 -4.48 -8.14 2.44
N SER A 143 -5.45 -8.30 1.55
CA SER A 143 -5.49 -7.64 0.25
C SER A 143 -6.89 -7.12 -0.07
N TYR A 144 -6.93 -5.98 -0.74
CA TYR A 144 -8.15 -5.33 -1.17
C TYR A 144 -8.02 -4.88 -2.62
N ALA A 145 -8.96 -5.28 -3.47
CA ALA A 145 -9.05 -4.79 -4.84
C ALA A 145 -10.26 -3.87 -4.99
N TYR A 146 -10.01 -2.69 -5.54
CA TYR A 146 -11.03 -1.73 -5.93
C TYR A 146 -11.09 -1.65 -7.44
N CYS A 147 -12.17 -2.18 -8.04
CA CYS A 147 -12.42 -2.18 -9.48
C CYS A 147 -13.77 -1.51 -9.72
N SER A 148 -13.75 -0.24 -10.16
CA SER A 148 -14.93 0.54 -10.50
C SER A 148 -14.96 0.76 -12.02
N ASP A 149 -16.07 1.21 -12.58
CA ASP A 149 -16.21 1.65 -13.98
C ASP A 149 -15.49 0.79 -15.02
N THR A 150 -15.88 -0.45 -15.15
CA THR A 150 -15.35 -1.34 -16.17
C THR A 150 -16.45 -2.15 -16.84
N ILE A 151 -16.30 -2.47 -18.12
CA ILE A 151 -17.07 -3.55 -18.73
C ILE A 151 -16.60 -4.88 -18.17
N TYR A 152 -17.36 -5.96 -18.40
CA TYR A 152 -16.90 -7.31 -18.11
C TYR A 152 -15.54 -7.56 -18.76
N LEU A 153 -14.53 -7.90 -17.91
CA LEU A 153 -13.14 -7.99 -18.33
C LEU A 153 -12.46 -9.18 -17.66
N PRO A 154 -12.47 -10.38 -18.31
CA PRO A 154 -11.88 -11.60 -17.72
C PRO A 154 -10.39 -11.47 -17.38
N SER A 155 -9.64 -10.61 -18.05
CA SER A 155 -8.20 -10.43 -17.83
C SER A 155 -7.83 -9.93 -16.44
N ILE A 156 -8.77 -9.29 -15.70
CA ILE A 156 -8.49 -8.85 -14.33
C ILE A 156 -8.54 -9.99 -13.30
N VAL A 157 -9.15 -11.12 -13.65
CA VAL A 157 -9.36 -12.25 -12.72
C VAL A 157 -8.04 -12.74 -12.13
N GLU A 158 -7.00 -12.87 -12.94
CA GLU A 158 -5.69 -13.31 -12.46
C GLU A 158 -5.04 -12.33 -11.47
N GLN A 159 -5.33 -11.02 -11.61
CA GLN A 159 -4.80 -9.99 -10.72
C GLN A 159 -5.55 -9.89 -9.39
N ILE A 160 -6.85 -10.19 -9.39
CA ILE A 160 -7.71 -10.09 -8.20
C ILE A 160 -7.99 -11.45 -7.54
N LYS A 161 -7.49 -12.54 -8.12
CA LYS A 161 -7.67 -13.88 -7.59
C LYS A 161 -7.11 -14.00 -6.18
N GLY A 162 -7.95 -14.44 -5.25
CA GLY A 162 -7.56 -14.66 -3.86
C GLY A 162 -7.43 -13.39 -3.01
N VAL A 163 -7.89 -12.23 -3.47
CA VAL A 163 -8.00 -11.04 -2.62
C VAL A 163 -9.02 -11.28 -1.49
N ASP A 164 -8.75 -10.71 -0.32
CA ASP A 164 -9.62 -10.86 0.85
C ASP A 164 -10.91 -10.04 0.71
N LEU A 165 -10.84 -8.91 0.01
CA LEU A 165 -11.98 -8.05 -0.26
C LEU A 165 -11.92 -7.50 -1.68
N LEU A 166 -13.02 -7.59 -2.39
CA LEU A 166 -13.21 -7.02 -3.73
C LEU A 166 -14.38 -6.04 -3.70
N PHE A 167 -14.12 -4.81 -4.18
CA PHE A 167 -15.17 -3.89 -4.62
C PHE A 167 -15.20 -3.88 -6.15
N HIS A 168 -16.39 -4.21 -6.72
CA HIS A 168 -16.57 -4.30 -8.18
C HIS A 168 -18.01 -3.96 -8.56
#